data_82fc02c49775aa48bf2b54d568faf006
#
_entry.id   82fc02c49775aa48bf2b54d568faf006
#
_cell.length_a   1.000
_cell.length_b   1.000
_cell.length_c   1.000
_cell.angle_alpha   90.00
_cell.angle_beta   90.00
_cell.angle_gamma   90.00
#
_symmetry.space_group_name_H-M   'P 1'
#
loop_
_entity.id
_entity.type
_entity.pdbx_description
1 polymer ?
#
loop_
_entity_poly.entity_id
_entity_poly.type
_entity_poly.pdbx_seq_one_letter_code
_entity_poly.pdbx_strand_id
1 'polypeptide(L)'
;GGIRRAALISLFSADDDQMISCKSGDWWETNPQRGRANNSAVLMRHKITKQFFMDLWKRVELSGAGEPGIYFNNDKDWGTNPCCEIALRPYQFCNLCEVNASDIESQEDFNNRVKAAAFIGTLQAGYTDFHYLRDVWRETTEKDALIGVSMTGIGSGTVLGYDMQKAAQLVKR
;
A
#
# COMPACT_ATOMS: atom_id res chain seq x y z
N GLY A 1 4.17 -17.36 -8.98
CA GLY A 1 4.96 -16.89 -7.86
C GLY A 1 5.59 -18.03 -7.11
N GLY A 2 6.79 -17.85 -6.61
CA GLY A 2 7.51 -18.85 -5.84
C GLY A 2 6.89 -19.10 -4.44
N ILE A 3 7.65 -18.89 -3.40
CA ILE A 3 7.25 -19.16 -2.01
C ILE A 3 6.19 -18.17 -1.51
N ARG A 4 6.22 -16.92 -1.99
CA ARG A 4 5.30 -15.86 -1.57
C ARG A 4 4.36 -15.47 -2.70
N ARG A 5 3.06 -15.36 -2.40
CA ARG A 5 2.06 -14.89 -3.35
C ARG A 5 2.17 -13.38 -3.54
N ALA A 6 2.02 -12.92 -4.78
CA ALA A 6 1.89 -11.50 -5.08
C ALA A 6 0.47 -11.00 -4.78
N ALA A 7 0.35 -9.74 -4.37
CA ALA A 7 -0.88 -8.99 -4.33
C ALA A 7 -0.87 -7.95 -5.47
N LEU A 8 -2.03 -7.66 -6.02
CA LEU A 8 -2.21 -6.71 -7.12
C LEU A 8 -3.37 -5.79 -6.81
N ILE A 9 -3.23 -4.51 -7.14
CA ILE A 9 -4.33 -3.55 -7.17
C ILE A 9 -4.50 -3.03 -8.60
N SER A 10 -5.74 -2.96 -9.05
CA SER A 10 -6.14 -2.28 -10.29
C SER A 10 -6.79 -0.95 -9.93
N LEU A 11 -6.21 0.13 -10.38
CA LEU A 11 -6.72 1.49 -10.16
C LEU A 11 -7.48 1.93 -11.41
N PHE A 12 -8.78 2.15 -11.25
CA PHE A 12 -9.67 2.60 -12.32
C PHE A 12 -10.00 4.07 -12.14
N SER A 13 -10.13 4.80 -13.26
CA SER A 13 -10.79 6.11 -13.22
C SER A 13 -12.22 5.95 -12.70
N ALA A 14 -12.68 6.88 -11.88
CA ALA A 14 -13.99 6.79 -11.25
C ALA A 14 -15.19 6.81 -12.23
N ASP A 15 -14.95 7.19 -13.47
CA ASP A 15 -15.90 7.19 -14.60
C ASP A 15 -15.79 5.95 -15.52
N ASP A 16 -14.91 4.99 -15.19
CA ASP A 16 -14.76 3.75 -15.94
C ASP A 16 -15.86 2.73 -15.57
N ASP A 17 -16.71 2.40 -16.50
CA ASP A 17 -17.82 1.46 -16.29
C ASP A 17 -17.34 0.03 -16.00
N GLN A 18 -16.16 -0.36 -16.45
CA GLN A 18 -15.59 -1.68 -16.17
C GLN A 18 -15.24 -1.87 -14.69
N MET A 19 -15.04 -0.78 -13.98
CA MET A 19 -14.68 -0.78 -12.57
C MET A 19 -15.66 -1.57 -11.70
N ILE A 20 -16.97 -1.39 -11.91
CA ILE A 20 -18.00 -2.13 -11.15
C ILE A 20 -18.23 -3.51 -11.74
N SER A 21 -18.21 -3.65 -13.06
CA SER A 21 -18.46 -4.92 -13.73
C SER A 21 -17.39 -5.99 -13.54
N CYS A 22 -16.17 -5.59 -13.13
CA CYS A 22 -15.06 -6.52 -12.94
C CYS A 22 -15.36 -7.65 -11.95
N LYS A 23 -16.10 -7.37 -10.87
CA LYS A 23 -16.45 -8.33 -9.82
C LYS A 23 -17.94 -8.25 -9.48
N SER A 24 -18.81 -8.17 -10.47
CA SER A 24 -20.26 -8.26 -10.30
C SER A 24 -20.78 -9.61 -10.79
N GLY A 25 -21.97 -10.01 -10.33
CA GLY A 25 -22.59 -11.28 -10.70
C GLY A 25 -21.79 -12.49 -10.22
N ASP A 26 -21.66 -13.49 -11.06
CA ASP A 26 -21.00 -14.77 -10.81
C ASP A 26 -19.53 -14.82 -11.19
N TRP A 27 -18.81 -13.69 -11.05
CA TRP A 27 -17.41 -13.57 -11.46
C TRP A 27 -16.48 -14.64 -10.85
N TRP A 28 -16.79 -15.14 -9.65
CA TRP A 28 -16.00 -16.18 -8.98
C TRP A 28 -16.09 -17.55 -9.68
N GLU A 29 -17.14 -17.81 -10.46
CA GLU A 29 -17.29 -19.00 -11.28
C GLU A 29 -16.73 -18.78 -12.69
N THR A 30 -17.08 -17.65 -13.30
CA THR A 30 -16.76 -17.33 -14.70
C THR A 30 -15.34 -16.82 -14.90
N ASN A 31 -14.79 -16.14 -13.89
CA ASN A 31 -13.47 -15.49 -13.96
C ASN A 31 -12.75 -15.41 -12.59
N PRO A 32 -12.45 -16.57 -11.95
CA PRO A 32 -11.94 -16.60 -10.58
C PRO A 32 -10.57 -15.92 -10.40
N GLN A 33 -9.78 -15.73 -11.47
CA GLN A 33 -8.53 -15.01 -11.41
C GLN A 33 -8.69 -13.53 -10.99
N ARG A 34 -9.86 -12.94 -11.17
CA ARG A 34 -10.18 -11.59 -10.71
C ARG A 34 -10.08 -11.44 -9.17
N GLY A 35 -10.25 -12.53 -8.44
CA GLY A 35 -10.04 -12.58 -6.99
C GLY A 35 -8.61 -12.30 -6.53
N ARG A 36 -7.64 -12.31 -7.45
CA ARG A 36 -6.22 -12.05 -7.12
C ARG A 36 -5.82 -10.58 -7.16
N ALA A 37 -6.70 -9.71 -7.66
CA ALA A 37 -6.50 -8.28 -7.72
C ALA A 37 -7.56 -7.56 -6.89
N ASN A 38 -7.17 -6.55 -6.13
CA ASN A 38 -8.08 -5.58 -5.56
C ASN A 38 -8.40 -4.54 -6.63
N ASN A 39 -9.67 -4.16 -6.75
CA ASN A 39 -10.08 -3.09 -7.65
C ASN A 39 -10.44 -1.85 -6.84
N SER A 40 -9.93 -0.70 -7.25
CA SER A 40 -10.22 0.57 -6.57
C SER A 40 -10.52 1.68 -7.57
N ALA A 41 -11.54 2.47 -7.25
CA ALA A 41 -11.89 3.67 -7.96
C ALA A 41 -11.00 4.82 -7.47
N VAL A 42 -10.30 5.47 -8.37
CA VAL A 42 -9.50 6.67 -8.07
C VAL A 42 -10.37 7.90 -8.20
N LEU A 43 -10.54 8.60 -7.09
CA LEU A 43 -11.31 9.83 -7.01
C LEU A 43 -10.38 11.01 -6.81
N MET A 44 -10.36 11.92 -7.79
CA MET A 44 -9.56 13.14 -7.69
C MET A 44 -10.26 14.14 -6.77
N ARG A 45 -9.68 14.43 -5.59
CA ARG A 45 -10.30 15.27 -4.55
C ARG A 45 -10.80 16.63 -5.02
N HIS A 46 -10.08 17.25 -5.96
CA HIS A 46 -10.42 18.56 -6.49
C HIS A 46 -11.50 18.53 -7.59
N LYS A 47 -11.91 17.33 -8.05
CA LYS A 47 -12.90 17.16 -9.13
C LYS A 47 -14.18 16.49 -8.66
N ILE A 48 -14.12 15.72 -7.56
CA ILE A 48 -15.25 14.92 -7.11
C ILE A 48 -16.31 15.80 -6.43
N THR A 49 -17.57 15.60 -6.79
CA THR A 49 -18.71 16.19 -6.08
C THR A 49 -19.33 15.18 -5.12
N LYS A 50 -20.02 15.69 -4.09
CA LYS A 50 -20.76 14.83 -3.17
C LYS A 50 -21.78 13.95 -3.91
N GLN A 51 -22.49 14.51 -4.88
CA GLN A 51 -23.49 13.77 -5.66
C GLN A 51 -22.86 12.62 -6.41
N PHE A 52 -21.77 12.87 -7.14
CA PHE A 52 -21.06 11.83 -7.87
C PHE A 52 -20.59 10.70 -6.94
N PHE A 53 -20.03 11.08 -5.78
CA PHE A 53 -19.58 10.09 -4.79
C PHE A 53 -20.73 9.23 -4.29
N MET A 54 -21.87 9.82 -3.97
CA MET A 54 -23.04 9.09 -3.48
C MET A 54 -23.61 8.13 -4.55
N ASP A 55 -23.63 8.57 -5.80
CA ASP A 55 -24.10 7.74 -6.92
C ASP A 55 -23.15 6.55 -7.16
N LEU A 56 -21.84 6.79 -7.12
CA LEU A 56 -20.83 5.73 -7.19
C LEU A 56 -20.99 4.75 -6.02
N TRP A 57 -21.10 5.25 -4.80
CA TRP A 57 -21.24 4.43 -3.60
C TRP A 57 -22.46 3.51 -3.68
N LYS A 58 -23.60 4.06 -4.13
CA LYS A 58 -24.81 3.28 -4.32
C LYS A 58 -24.63 2.16 -5.36
N ARG A 59 -23.91 2.41 -6.44
CA ARG A 59 -23.60 1.38 -7.45
C ARG A 59 -22.71 0.29 -6.86
N VAL A 60 -21.71 0.64 -6.06
CA VAL A 60 -20.84 -0.33 -5.36
C VAL A 60 -21.66 -1.20 -4.39
N GLU A 61 -22.54 -0.58 -3.61
CA GLU A 61 -23.44 -1.28 -2.69
C GLU A 61 -24.34 -2.28 -3.44
N LEU A 62 -24.95 -1.84 -4.53
CA LEU A 62 -25.86 -2.69 -5.34
C LEU A 62 -25.11 -3.83 -6.05
N SER A 63 -23.81 -3.72 -6.30
CA SER A 63 -23.03 -4.79 -6.92
C SER A 63 -22.90 -6.03 -6.04
N GLY A 64 -23.05 -5.87 -4.73
CA GLY A 64 -22.89 -6.93 -3.73
C GLY A 64 -21.47 -7.49 -3.60
N ALA A 65 -20.50 -6.98 -4.38
CA ALA A 65 -19.13 -7.49 -4.43
C ALA A 65 -18.21 -6.90 -3.34
N GLY A 66 -18.61 -5.80 -2.66
CA GLY A 66 -17.75 -5.05 -1.74
C GLY A 66 -16.60 -4.31 -2.44
N GLU A 67 -16.60 -4.27 -3.77
CA GLU A 67 -15.64 -3.58 -4.62
C GLU A 67 -16.36 -2.76 -5.71
N PRO A 68 -15.70 -1.75 -6.27
CA PRO A 68 -14.34 -1.30 -6.03
C PRO A 68 -14.15 -0.60 -4.67
N GLY A 69 -12.93 -0.67 -4.12
CA GLY A 69 -12.51 0.20 -3.04
C GLY A 69 -12.45 1.66 -3.50
N ILE A 70 -12.32 2.59 -2.56
CA ILE A 70 -12.23 4.03 -2.86
C ILE A 70 -10.83 4.53 -2.50
N TYR A 71 -10.16 5.12 -3.48
CA TYR A 71 -8.86 5.76 -3.29
C TYR A 71 -8.92 7.24 -3.67
N PHE A 72 -8.77 8.12 -2.69
CA PHE A 72 -8.73 9.56 -2.93
C PHE A 72 -7.32 10.01 -3.30
N ASN A 73 -7.18 10.67 -4.44
CA ASN A 73 -5.91 11.15 -4.93
C ASN A 73 -5.96 12.65 -5.28
N ASN A 74 -4.80 13.29 -5.29
CA ASN A 74 -4.64 14.69 -5.69
C ASN A 74 -3.99 14.82 -7.08
N ASP A 75 -3.28 13.78 -7.51
CA ASP A 75 -2.52 13.76 -8.76
C ASP A 75 -2.79 12.44 -9.50
N LYS A 76 -3.17 12.54 -10.78
CA LYS A 76 -3.48 11.37 -11.64
C LYS A 76 -2.28 10.46 -11.92
N ASP A 77 -1.06 10.99 -11.80
CA ASP A 77 0.17 10.26 -12.12
C ASP A 77 0.70 9.46 -10.92
N TRP A 78 0.04 9.59 -9.76
CA TRP A 78 0.35 8.80 -8.57
C TRP A 78 -0.63 7.65 -8.41
N GLY A 79 -0.07 6.49 -8.06
CA GLY A 79 -0.82 5.32 -7.65
C GLY A 79 -0.60 4.98 -6.18
N THR A 80 -0.87 3.74 -5.83
CA THR A 80 -0.67 3.20 -4.48
C THR A 80 -0.35 1.71 -4.53
N ASN A 81 0.22 1.19 -3.45
CA ASN A 81 0.33 -0.25 -3.22
C ASN A 81 -1.05 -0.87 -2.91
N PRO A 82 -1.20 -2.21 -2.93
CA PRO A 82 -2.49 -2.88 -2.72
C PRO A 82 -3.21 -2.54 -1.42
N CYS A 83 -2.47 -2.21 -0.37
CA CYS A 83 -3.03 -1.84 0.94
C CYS A 83 -3.37 -0.35 1.06
N CYS A 84 -3.02 0.46 0.06
CA CYS A 84 -3.33 1.90 -0.06
C CYS A 84 -2.64 2.83 0.95
N GLU A 85 -1.63 2.37 1.69
CA GLU A 85 -0.90 3.19 2.66
C GLU A 85 0.28 3.97 2.06
N ILE A 86 0.72 3.62 0.84
CA ILE A 86 1.91 4.23 0.22
C ILE A 86 1.54 4.83 -1.13
N ALA A 87 1.70 6.13 -1.26
CA ALA A 87 1.61 6.80 -2.55
C ALA A 87 2.86 6.47 -3.38
N LEU A 88 2.66 5.98 -4.60
CA LEU A 88 3.72 5.54 -5.49
C LEU A 88 3.63 6.25 -6.84
N ARG A 89 4.79 6.69 -7.34
CA ARG A 89 4.96 7.09 -8.74
C ARG A 89 5.10 5.85 -9.63
N PRO A 90 4.95 5.99 -10.94
CA PRO A 90 5.29 4.92 -11.87
C PRO A 90 6.72 4.41 -11.65
N TYR A 91 6.89 3.10 -11.68
CA TYR A 91 8.18 2.41 -11.55
C TYR A 91 8.90 2.58 -10.19
N GLN A 92 8.14 2.81 -9.12
CA GLN A 92 8.66 2.91 -7.76
C GLN A 92 8.54 1.59 -7.01
N PHE A 93 9.59 1.26 -6.26
CA PHE A 93 9.56 0.19 -5.27
C PHE A 93 9.18 0.73 -3.89
N CYS A 94 8.51 -0.12 -3.13
CA CYS A 94 8.17 0.09 -1.75
C CYS A 94 8.95 -0.92 -0.90
N ASN A 95 9.95 -0.44 -0.16
CA ASN A 95 10.80 -1.29 0.69
C ASN A 95 10.27 -1.25 2.12
N LEU A 96 9.56 -2.30 2.53
CA LEU A 96 8.90 -2.39 3.83
C LEU A 96 9.67 -3.30 4.77
N CYS A 97 9.81 -2.85 6.01
CA CYS A 97 10.25 -3.65 7.16
C CYS A 97 9.22 -3.53 8.27
N GLU A 98 9.09 -4.58 9.09
CA GLU A 98 8.17 -4.59 10.21
C GLU A 98 8.88 -4.95 11.51
N VAL A 99 8.51 -4.25 12.58
CA VAL A 99 8.93 -4.52 13.95
C VAL A 99 7.83 -5.30 14.64
N ASN A 100 8.14 -6.46 15.24
CA ASN A 100 7.21 -7.12 16.15
C ASN A 100 7.10 -6.28 17.44
N ALA A 101 5.93 -5.73 17.68
CA ALA A 101 5.65 -4.86 18.81
C ALA A 101 4.91 -5.58 19.95
N SER A 102 4.64 -6.88 19.83
CA SER A 102 3.85 -7.64 20.81
C SER A 102 4.67 -8.07 22.03
N ASP A 103 5.98 -8.17 21.91
CA ASP A 103 6.91 -8.72 22.88
C ASP A 103 8.08 -7.79 23.23
N ILE A 104 7.86 -6.48 23.11
CA ILE A 104 8.84 -5.47 23.49
C ILE A 104 9.00 -5.46 25.01
N GLU A 105 10.24 -5.57 25.47
CA GLU A 105 10.56 -5.66 26.90
C GLU A 105 10.95 -4.31 27.53
N SER A 106 11.44 -3.37 26.73
CA SER A 106 11.87 -2.05 27.18
C SER A 106 11.86 -1.01 26.06
N GLN A 107 11.99 0.28 26.43
CA GLN A 107 12.20 1.34 25.44
C GLN A 107 13.49 1.14 24.65
N GLU A 108 14.52 0.60 25.25
CA GLU A 108 15.79 0.33 24.58
C GLU A 108 15.63 -0.80 23.55
N ASP A 109 14.98 -1.89 23.92
CA ASP A 109 14.63 -2.99 23.01
C ASP A 109 13.83 -2.48 21.82
N PHE A 110 12.79 -1.68 22.07
CA PHE A 110 12.00 -1.05 21.00
C PHE A 110 12.86 -0.21 20.07
N ASN A 111 13.69 0.66 20.62
CA ASN A 111 14.59 1.51 19.84
C ASN A 111 15.59 0.69 19.00
N ASN A 112 16.11 -0.40 19.52
CA ASN A 112 17.05 -1.27 18.81
C ASN A 112 16.37 -2.01 17.66
N ARG A 113 15.16 -2.52 17.86
CA ARG A 113 14.36 -3.14 16.77
C ARG A 113 14.04 -2.15 15.65
N VAL A 114 13.64 -0.93 16.00
CA VAL A 114 13.35 0.13 15.04
C VAL A 114 14.59 0.51 14.23
N LYS A 115 15.74 0.66 14.89
CA LYS A 115 17.02 0.95 14.20
C LYS A 115 17.41 -0.19 13.25
N ALA A 116 17.27 -1.44 13.68
CA ALA A 116 17.55 -2.60 12.84
C ALA A 116 16.65 -2.64 11.61
N ALA A 117 15.35 -2.40 11.79
CA ALA A 117 14.39 -2.35 10.68
C ALA A 117 14.71 -1.20 9.71
N ALA A 118 15.02 -0.01 10.22
CA ALA A 118 15.42 1.14 9.40
C ALA A 118 16.70 0.86 8.60
N PHE A 119 17.69 0.22 9.23
CA PHE A 119 18.93 -0.18 8.58
C PHE A 119 18.70 -1.17 7.44
N ILE A 120 17.89 -2.21 7.69
CA ILE A 120 17.54 -3.20 6.66
C ILE A 120 16.76 -2.53 5.52
N GLY A 121 15.78 -1.68 5.83
CA GLY A 121 15.03 -0.92 4.83
C GLY A 121 15.92 -0.03 3.98
N THR A 122 16.91 0.63 4.58
CA THR A 122 17.89 1.45 3.88
C THR A 122 18.77 0.62 2.93
N LEU A 123 19.22 -0.56 3.37
CA LEU A 123 19.97 -1.47 2.51
C LEU A 123 19.13 -1.95 1.31
N GLN A 124 17.85 -2.26 1.54
CA GLN A 124 16.92 -2.63 0.46
C GLN A 124 16.73 -1.48 -0.53
N ALA A 125 16.49 -0.27 -0.05
CA ALA A 125 16.28 0.91 -0.89
C ALA A 125 17.54 1.33 -1.66
N GLY A 126 18.72 1.04 -1.12
CA GLY A 126 20.01 1.27 -1.77
C GLY A 126 20.37 0.23 -2.86
N TYR A 127 19.62 -0.86 -2.96
CA TYR A 127 19.84 -1.84 -4.02
C TYR A 127 19.28 -1.33 -5.34
N THR A 128 20.13 -1.18 -6.35
CA THR A 128 19.78 -0.59 -7.66
C THR A 128 20.20 -1.45 -8.86
N ASP A 129 20.75 -2.65 -8.63
CA ASP A 129 21.11 -3.58 -9.71
C ASP A 129 19.88 -4.34 -10.22
N PHE A 130 19.15 -3.68 -11.11
CA PHE A 130 17.94 -4.23 -11.74
C PHE A 130 18.19 -4.64 -13.20
N HIS A 131 19.25 -5.45 -13.45
CA HIS A 131 19.64 -5.89 -14.80
C HIS A 131 18.53 -6.59 -15.59
N TYR A 132 17.46 -7.06 -14.92
CA TYR A 132 16.29 -7.72 -15.49
C TYR A 132 15.09 -6.79 -15.71
N LEU A 133 15.20 -5.51 -15.34
CA LEU A 133 14.17 -4.49 -15.51
C LEU A 133 14.66 -3.38 -16.45
N ARG A 134 13.73 -2.52 -16.88
CA ARG A 134 14.05 -1.31 -17.62
C ARG A 134 14.78 -0.31 -16.74
N ASP A 135 15.68 0.50 -17.32
CA ASP A 135 16.51 1.47 -16.60
C ASP A 135 15.70 2.45 -15.73
N VAL A 136 14.49 2.80 -16.14
CA VAL A 136 13.61 3.70 -15.39
C VAL A 136 13.34 3.23 -13.94
N TRP A 137 13.36 1.93 -13.66
CA TRP A 137 13.22 1.41 -12.31
C TRP A 137 14.41 1.78 -11.42
N ARG A 138 15.63 1.70 -11.98
CA ARG A 138 16.85 2.12 -11.31
C ARG A 138 16.83 3.63 -11.06
N GLU A 139 16.58 4.43 -12.09
CA GLU A 139 16.54 5.89 -12.02
C GLU A 139 15.55 6.38 -10.96
N THR A 140 14.36 5.77 -10.90
CA THR A 140 13.34 6.12 -9.91
C THR A 140 13.78 5.72 -8.49
N THR A 141 14.41 4.55 -8.34
CA THR A 141 14.90 4.07 -7.04
C THR A 141 16.03 4.94 -6.51
N GLU A 142 17.01 5.30 -7.37
CA GLU A 142 18.11 6.19 -7.01
C GLU A 142 17.63 7.58 -6.59
N LYS A 143 16.54 8.05 -7.21
CA LYS A 143 15.96 9.37 -6.90
C LYS A 143 15.20 9.39 -5.58
N ASP A 144 14.37 8.40 -5.31
CA ASP A 144 13.38 8.47 -4.22
C ASP A 144 13.74 7.53 -3.05
N ALA A 145 14.38 6.37 -3.30
CA ALA A 145 14.86 5.41 -2.29
C ALA A 145 13.87 5.17 -1.13
N LEU A 146 12.60 4.86 -1.44
CA LEU A 146 11.53 4.78 -0.45
C LEU A 146 11.74 3.64 0.54
N ILE A 147 11.61 3.94 1.81
CA ILE A 147 11.56 2.96 2.89
C ILE A 147 10.30 3.15 3.74
N GLY A 148 9.81 2.06 4.30
CA GLY A 148 8.74 2.06 5.29
C GLY A 148 9.10 1.15 6.46
N VAL A 149 8.98 1.67 7.67
CA VAL A 149 9.12 0.89 8.92
C VAL A 149 7.79 0.89 9.64
N SER A 150 7.20 -0.28 9.74
CA SER A 150 5.88 -0.52 10.32
C SER A 150 5.99 -1.34 11.60
N MET A 151 4.86 -1.57 12.25
CA MET A 151 4.76 -2.41 13.44
C MET A 151 3.63 -3.43 13.28
N THR A 152 3.90 -4.68 13.69
CA THR A 152 2.90 -5.71 13.91
C THR A 152 2.71 -5.91 15.41
N GLY A 153 1.54 -6.43 15.81
CA GLY A 153 1.26 -6.74 17.23
C GLY A 153 0.91 -5.54 18.10
N ILE A 154 0.56 -4.38 17.54
CA ILE A 154 0.12 -3.19 18.30
C ILE A 154 -1.09 -3.51 19.18
N GLY A 155 -2.00 -4.35 18.70
CA GLY A 155 -3.20 -4.77 19.43
C GLY A 155 -2.93 -5.59 20.70
N SER A 156 -1.70 -6.07 20.93
CA SER A 156 -1.32 -6.66 22.22
C SER A 156 -1.28 -5.65 23.38
N GLY A 157 -1.18 -4.36 23.04
CA GLY A 157 -1.08 -3.29 24.03
C GLY A 157 0.32 -3.00 24.54
N THR A 158 1.28 -3.93 24.38
CA THR A 158 2.64 -3.83 24.94
C THR A 158 3.34 -2.54 24.52
N VAL A 159 3.31 -2.22 23.23
CA VAL A 159 4.01 -1.03 22.69
C VAL A 159 3.40 0.29 23.15
N LEU A 160 2.14 0.30 23.58
CA LEU A 160 1.45 1.53 23.99
C LEU A 160 2.03 2.17 25.27
N GLY A 161 2.81 1.40 26.03
CA GLY A 161 3.54 1.88 27.21
C GLY A 161 4.87 2.58 26.90
N TYR A 162 5.29 2.60 25.64
CA TYR A 162 6.59 3.14 25.22
C TYR A 162 6.47 4.42 24.39
N ASP A 163 7.58 5.16 24.29
CA ASP A 163 7.68 6.40 23.51
C ASP A 163 7.83 6.10 22.02
N MET A 164 6.70 6.03 21.32
CA MET A 164 6.64 5.79 19.87
C MET A 164 7.20 6.98 19.06
N GLN A 165 7.09 8.19 19.57
CA GLN A 165 7.64 9.36 18.89
C GLN A 165 9.18 9.32 18.84
N LYS A 166 9.80 8.94 19.94
CA LYS A 166 11.25 8.74 20.01
C LYS A 166 11.70 7.63 19.06
N ALA A 167 10.98 6.51 19.02
CA ALA A 167 11.27 5.42 18.08
C ALA A 167 11.15 5.88 16.61
N ALA A 168 10.10 6.61 16.25
CA ALA A 168 9.90 7.13 14.90
C ALA A 168 11.02 8.12 14.47
N GLN A 169 11.58 8.90 15.39
CA GLN A 169 12.70 9.79 15.10
C GLN A 169 13.98 9.03 14.73
N LEU A 170 14.16 7.80 15.21
CA LEU A 170 15.33 6.97 14.89
C LEU A 170 15.31 6.43 13.46
N VAL A 171 14.15 6.35 12.81
CA VAL A 171 14.01 5.95 11.39
C VAL A 171 14.58 7.01 10.45
N LYS A 172 14.58 8.29 10.87
CA LYS A 172 14.99 9.43 10.04
C LYS A 172 16.50 9.74 10.12
N ARG A 173 17.24 9.08 10.99
CA ARG A 173 18.69 9.30 11.20
C ARG A 173 19.53 8.27 10.47
#